data_cf478cce2c7f107c859c4878dc552495
#
_entry.id   cf478cce2c7f107c859c4878dc552495
#
_cell.length_a   1.000
_cell.length_b   1.000
_cell.length_c   1.000
_cell.angle_alpha   90.00
_cell.angle_beta   90.00
_cell.angle_gamma   90.00
#
_symmetry.space_group_name_H-M   'P 1'
#
loop_
_entity.id
_entity.type
_entity.pdbx_description
1 polymer ?
#
loop_
_entity_poly.entity_id
_entity_poly.type
_entity_poly.pdbx_seq_one_letter_code
_entity_poly.pdbx_strand_id
1 'polypeptide(L)'
;MIVQLTGTLVSVTPSVAVLDVNGVGYELGISASTAAALPQAGEAGVTVLTRMVVREDSMELFGFASREERALFDRLRAISGV
;
A
#
# COMPACT_ATOMS: atom_id res chain seq x y z
N MET A 1 1.15 -11.95 -7.82
CA MET A 1 0.59 -11.17 -6.66
C MET A 1 1.67 -10.30 -6.08
N ILE A 2 1.38 -9.03 -5.86
CA ILE A 2 2.35 -8.08 -5.29
C ILE A 2 2.12 -8.00 -3.78
N VAL A 3 3.09 -8.46 -2.98
CA VAL A 3 2.94 -8.54 -1.53
C VAL A 3 3.75 -7.49 -0.78
N GLN A 4 4.73 -6.91 -1.42
CA GLN A 4 5.51 -5.78 -0.88
C GLN A 4 6.23 -5.07 -2.00
N LEU A 5 6.54 -3.80 -1.77
CA LEU A 5 7.32 -2.99 -2.71
C LEU A 5 8.35 -2.20 -1.94
N THR A 6 9.54 -2.06 -2.53
CA THR A 6 10.61 -1.24 -1.97
C THR A 6 11.03 -0.21 -3.01
N GLY A 7 11.06 1.05 -2.63
CA GLY A 7 11.45 2.12 -3.54
C GLY A 7 11.50 3.46 -2.86
N THR A 8 11.40 4.52 -3.66
CA THR A 8 11.40 5.90 -3.17
C THR A 8 9.96 6.37 -2.97
N LEU A 9 9.68 6.89 -1.78
CA LEU A 9 8.36 7.42 -1.47
C LEU A 9 8.22 8.80 -2.14
N VAL A 10 7.38 8.87 -3.17
CA VAL A 10 7.22 10.09 -3.97
C VAL A 10 6.26 11.06 -3.30
N SER A 11 5.14 10.55 -2.81
CA SER A 11 4.13 11.39 -2.17
C SER A 11 3.29 10.58 -1.19
N VAL A 12 2.76 11.26 -0.19
CA VAL A 12 1.86 10.66 0.81
C VAL A 12 0.74 11.66 1.10
N THR A 13 -0.50 11.19 0.99
CA THR A 13 -1.68 11.88 1.49
C THR A 13 -2.33 10.99 2.54
N PRO A 14 -3.38 11.45 3.23
CA PRO A 14 -4.05 10.58 4.22
C PRO A 14 -4.67 9.31 3.65
N SER A 15 -4.84 9.21 2.33
CA SER A 15 -5.50 8.06 1.72
C SER A 15 -4.70 7.38 0.61
N VAL A 16 -3.61 8.00 0.14
CA VAL A 16 -2.85 7.49 -1.02
C VAL A 16 -1.36 7.73 -0.82
N ALA A 17 -0.55 6.74 -1.14
CA ALA A 17 0.90 6.88 -1.24
C ALA A 17 1.35 6.48 -2.64
N VAL A 18 2.37 7.15 -3.15
CA VAL A 18 3.00 6.78 -4.42
C VAL A 18 4.44 6.37 -4.16
N LEU A 19 4.79 5.17 -4.61
CA LEU A 19 6.13 4.61 -4.44
C LEU A 19 6.74 4.40 -5.82
N ASP A 20 7.93 4.95 -6.03
CA ASP A 20 8.69 4.78 -7.27
C ASP A 20 9.64 3.60 -7.10
N VAL A 21 9.42 2.54 -7.89
CA VAL A 21 10.25 1.34 -7.88
C VAL A 21 10.92 1.25 -9.23
N ASN A 22 12.19 1.62 -9.28
CA ASN A 22 12.99 1.58 -10.50
C ASN A 22 12.34 2.32 -11.68
N GLY A 23 11.74 3.47 -11.41
CA GLY A 23 11.11 4.29 -12.46
C GLY A 23 9.65 3.98 -12.69
N VAL A 24 9.08 2.99 -12.00
CA VAL A 24 7.66 2.67 -12.09
C VAL A 24 6.97 3.22 -10.85
N GLY A 25 5.99 4.11 -11.04
CA GLY A 25 5.22 4.68 -9.93
C GLY A 25 4.02 3.79 -9.59
N TYR A 26 3.99 3.31 -8.35
CA TYR A 26 2.86 2.52 -7.84
C TYR A 26 2.03 3.38 -6.92
N GLU A 27 0.74 3.48 -7.21
CA GLU A 27 -0.21 4.17 -6.35
C GLU A 27 -0.83 3.18 -5.39
N LEU A 28 -0.71 3.46 -4.09
CA LEU A 28 -1.19 2.56 -3.03
C LEU A 28 -2.29 3.26 -2.24
N GLY A 29 -3.44 2.62 -2.13
CA GLY A 29 -4.47 3.06 -1.18
C GLY A 29 -4.00 2.72 0.24
N ILE A 30 -4.05 3.69 1.15
CA ILE A 30 -3.57 3.50 2.52
C ILE A 30 -4.58 4.05 3.52
N SER A 31 -4.47 3.56 4.77
CA SER A 31 -5.23 4.11 5.89
C SER A 31 -4.54 5.35 6.44
N ALA A 32 -5.27 6.12 7.23
CA ALA A 32 -4.71 7.28 7.91
C ALA A 32 -3.56 6.87 8.85
N SER A 33 -3.67 5.71 9.51
CA SER A 33 -2.60 5.23 10.40
C SER A 33 -1.35 4.84 9.62
N THR A 34 -1.50 4.23 8.45
CA THR A 34 -0.35 3.95 7.59
C THR A 34 0.29 5.26 7.10
N ALA A 35 -0.53 6.23 6.68
CA ALA A 35 -0.01 7.53 6.25
C ALA A 35 0.83 8.19 7.34
N ALA A 36 0.38 8.11 8.60
CA ALA A 36 1.11 8.68 9.73
C ALA A 36 2.41 7.92 10.03
N ALA A 37 2.46 6.63 9.74
CA ALA A 37 3.62 5.79 10.03
C ALA A 37 4.67 5.81 8.93
N LEU A 38 4.33 6.22 7.71
CA LEU A 38 5.28 6.27 6.60
C LEU A 38 6.26 7.43 6.79
N PRO A 39 7.49 7.30 6.25
CA PRO A 39 8.45 8.40 6.31
C PRO A 39 8.01 9.57 5.43
N GLN A 40 8.83 10.61 5.40
CA GLN A 40 8.55 11.79 4.57
C GLN A 40 8.72 11.47 3.09
N ALA A 41 7.96 12.16 2.27
CA ALA A 41 8.12 12.08 0.82
C ALA A 41 9.56 12.45 0.44
N GLY A 42 10.11 11.71 -0.52
CA GLY A 42 11.49 11.85 -0.96
C GLY A 42 12.43 10.80 -0.39
N GLU A 43 12.02 10.06 0.63
CA GLU A 43 12.89 9.06 1.25
C GLU A 43 13.01 7.83 0.36
N ALA A 44 14.27 7.35 0.19
CA ALA A 44 14.57 6.16 -0.60
C ALA A 44 14.63 4.92 0.30
N GLY A 45 14.54 3.74 -0.32
CA GLY A 45 14.67 2.47 0.40
C GLY A 45 13.49 2.17 1.31
N VAL A 46 12.31 2.71 0.99
CA VAL A 46 11.11 2.50 1.80
C VAL A 46 10.44 1.21 1.35
N THR A 47 10.17 0.31 2.29
CA THR A 47 9.42 -0.91 2.01
C THR A 47 8.00 -0.78 2.56
N VAL A 48 7.03 -1.04 1.71
CA VAL A 48 5.62 -1.01 2.07
C VAL A 48 5.04 -2.39 1.81
N LEU A 49 4.36 -2.95 2.79
CA LEU A 49 3.63 -4.21 2.60
C LEU A 49 2.37 -3.94 1.79
N THR A 50 2.01 -4.84 0.90
CA THR A 50 0.91 -4.59 -0.02
C THR A 50 -0.05 -5.77 -0.14
N ARG A 51 -1.25 -5.46 -0.63
CA ARG A 51 -2.19 -6.44 -1.19
C ARG A 51 -2.70 -5.92 -2.52
N MET A 52 -2.70 -6.78 -3.52
CA MET A 52 -3.29 -6.45 -4.81
C MET A 52 -4.67 -7.08 -4.90
N VAL A 53 -5.68 -6.26 -5.16
CA VAL A 53 -7.06 -6.71 -5.31
C VAL A 53 -7.43 -6.60 -6.78
N VAL A 54 -7.66 -7.75 -7.41
CA VAL A 54 -8.01 -7.82 -8.83
C VAL A 54 -9.48 -8.17 -8.93
N ARG A 55 -10.22 -7.34 -9.66
CA ARG A 55 -11.63 -7.56 -9.94
C ARG A 55 -11.81 -7.61 -11.45
N GLU A 56 -13.03 -7.87 -11.91
CA GLU A 56 -13.32 -7.97 -13.33
C GLU A 56 -12.95 -6.69 -14.09
N ASP A 57 -13.21 -5.54 -13.50
CA ASP A 57 -13.04 -4.24 -14.15
C ASP A 57 -12.03 -3.33 -13.45
N SER A 58 -11.28 -3.84 -12.47
CA SER A 58 -10.33 -3.02 -11.74
C SER A 58 -9.19 -3.82 -11.16
N MET A 59 -8.09 -3.12 -10.90
CA MET A 59 -6.90 -3.67 -10.26
C MET A 59 -6.40 -2.61 -9.30
N GLU A 60 -6.39 -2.92 -7.99
CA GLU A 60 -6.04 -1.95 -6.96
C GLU A 60 -4.92 -2.49 -6.08
N LEU A 61 -4.01 -1.60 -5.68
CA LEU A 61 -2.97 -1.91 -4.70
C LEU A 61 -3.25 -1.15 -3.42
N PHE A 62 -3.13 -1.85 -2.29
CA PHE A 62 -3.24 -1.25 -0.97
C PHE A 62 -1.94 -1.42 -0.23
N GLY A 63 -1.53 -0.41 0.53
CA GLY A 63 -0.29 -0.41 1.28
C GLY A 63 -0.54 -0.37 2.79
N PHE A 64 0.36 -1.02 3.53
CA PHE A 64 0.25 -1.18 4.98
C PHE A 64 1.61 -0.94 5.63
N ALA A 65 1.60 -0.25 6.77
CA ALA A 65 2.81 0.01 7.53
C ALA A 65 3.23 -1.21 8.37
N SER A 66 2.31 -2.12 8.66
CA SER A 66 2.58 -3.28 9.51
C SER A 66 1.92 -4.53 8.97
N ARG A 67 2.46 -5.68 9.39
CA ARG A 67 1.86 -6.99 9.06
C ARG A 67 0.49 -7.15 9.72
N GLU A 68 0.33 -6.60 10.91
CA GLU A 68 -0.92 -6.66 11.66
C GLU A 68 -2.05 -5.95 10.92
N GLU A 69 -1.77 -4.77 10.37
CA GLU A 69 -2.75 -4.02 9.61
C GLU A 69 -3.13 -4.78 8.33
N ARG A 70 -2.15 -5.34 7.63
CA ARG A 70 -2.42 -6.14 6.44
C ARG A 70 -3.26 -7.39 6.77
N ALA A 71 -2.96 -8.05 7.89
CA ALA A 71 -3.73 -9.21 8.31
C ALA A 71 -5.18 -8.84 8.65
N LEU A 72 -5.38 -7.69 9.27
CA LEU A 72 -6.73 -7.18 9.54
C LEU A 72 -7.51 -6.93 8.24
N PHE A 73 -6.86 -6.31 7.27
CA PHE A 73 -7.43 -6.08 5.94
C PHE A 73 -7.90 -7.40 5.32
N ASP A 74 -7.03 -8.43 5.36
CA ASP A 74 -7.36 -9.75 4.82
C ASP A 74 -8.60 -10.36 5.50
N ARG A 75 -8.68 -10.23 6.83
CA ARG A 75 -9.82 -10.77 7.58
C ARG A 75 -11.11 -10.03 7.26
N LEU A 76 -11.05 -8.71 7.14
CA LEU A 76 -12.25 -7.92 6.82
C LEU A 76 -12.77 -8.25 5.42
N ARG A 77 -11.88 -8.48 4.47
CA ARG A 77 -12.27 -8.89 3.12
C ARG A 77 -12.91 -10.27 3.12
N ALA A 78 -12.39 -11.20 3.90
CA ALA A 78 -12.94 -12.55 4.00
C ALA A 78 -14.34 -12.52 4.61
N ILE A 79 -14.56 -11.69 5.63
CA ILE A 79 -15.87 -11.55 6.28
C ILE A 79 -16.90 -10.95 5.32
N SER A 80 -16.50 -9.99 4.51
CA SER A 80 -17.42 -9.33 3.57
C SER A 80 -17.80 -10.21 2.38
N GLY A 81 -17.19 -11.37 2.23
CA GLY A 81 -17.48 -12.28 1.13
C GLY A 81 -16.91 -11.85 -0.20
N VAL A 82 -15.91 -11.01 -0.17
CA VAL A 82 -15.31 -10.44 -1.39
C VAL A 82 -13.96 -11.05 -1.69
#